data_a97dec1f1399e9926b29d6f0b43fb825
#
_entry.id   a97dec1f1399e9926b29d6f0b43fb825
#
_cell.length_a   1.000
_cell.length_b   1.000
_cell.length_c   1.000
_cell.angle_alpha   90.00
_cell.angle_beta   90.00
_cell.angle_gamma   90.00
#
_symmetry.space_group_name_H-M   'P 1'
#
loop_
_entity.id
_entity.type
_entity.pdbx_description
1 polymer ?
#
loop_
_entity_poly.entity_id
_entity_poly.type
_entity_poly.pdbx_seq_one_letter_code
_entity_poly.pdbx_strand_id
1 'polypeptide(L)'
;MKWNSENRKEFFAYIEKLIDEDTYTECMTALESIPMEERDYQVWYQLARAYQNFAIVGNDDKGTPSFIGDKFLLKSIDILNSVRKEGKDKAEWNMRMAYAYQYLTHEEERAIPYALRWAKLEPEEENALEVVKECKEEIEKRECRVNVATEKVIDQETDEIDEDWGIYLCNAFACNLPAMIRTNLALADFQFIANYPKRLELQILYKNADDNGFPTKEEGEYVYSIEDAVVEIIEQHGDILAGVVRCDERVRIVSYAKNELGYYDEISEMMAENFPDYAYTFAVFEDKDWDMYFHALYPDRYEYQSIMNMRLIENIKSDSDSMVPRVLEHCLLFKTEENGEAFLAKVMEDSFIKLSSEDLSNNEDIDKEYPYVLVIGREDAFENIDEIVWYLMDLAEEFDGEYSGWGCHIVK
;
A
#
# COMPACT_ATOMS: atom_id res chain seq x y z
N MET A 1 -13.56 8.75 26.38
CA MET A 1 -14.85 9.00 27.10
C MET A 1 -15.89 8.04 26.55
N LYS A 2 -16.78 7.48 27.35
CA LYS A 2 -17.86 6.62 26.83
C LYS A 2 -19.07 7.47 26.44
N TRP A 3 -19.73 7.12 25.33
CA TRP A 3 -20.96 7.72 24.87
C TRP A 3 -22.12 7.48 25.86
N ASN A 4 -22.89 8.54 26.08
CA ASN A 4 -24.19 8.49 26.71
C ASN A 4 -25.01 9.68 26.16
N SER A 5 -26.25 9.49 25.80
CA SER A 5 -27.11 10.55 25.25
C SER A 5 -27.22 11.80 26.16
N GLU A 6 -27.07 11.64 27.47
CA GLU A 6 -27.09 12.76 28.45
C GLU A 6 -25.75 13.57 28.43
N ASN A 7 -24.63 12.99 28.04
CA ASN A 7 -23.31 13.66 27.99
C ASN A 7 -22.89 14.12 26.58
N ARG A 8 -23.82 14.21 25.65
CA ARG A 8 -23.56 14.51 24.24
C ARG A 8 -22.62 15.69 24.02
N LYS A 9 -22.82 16.80 24.72
CA LYS A 9 -22.00 18.00 24.56
C LYS A 9 -20.54 17.78 24.98
N GLU A 10 -20.35 17.10 26.11
CA GLU A 10 -19.01 16.77 26.62
C GLU A 10 -18.33 15.72 25.73
N PHE A 11 -19.11 14.79 25.20
CA PHE A 11 -18.58 13.80 24.26
C PHE A 11 -18.07 14.43 22.97
N PHE A 12 -18.81 15.34 22.35
CA PHE A 12 -18.31 16.04 21.15
C PHE A 12 -17.14 16.99 21.46
N ALA A 13 -17.07 17.60 22.63
CA ALA A 13 -15.89 18.35 23.06
C ALA A 13 -14.66 17.42 23.20
N TYR A 14 -14.86 16.20 23.66
CA TYR A 14 -13.81 15.19 23.69
C TYR A 14 -13.39 14.74 22.29
N ILE A 15 -14.34 14.55 21.36
CA ILE A 15 -14.05 14.23 19.96
C ILE A 15 -13.22 15.36 19.28
N GLU A 16 -13.61 16.64 19.46
CA GLU A 16 -12.82 17.75 18.91
C GLU A 16 -11.40 17.78 19.50
N LYS A 17 -11.25 17.52 20.79
CA LYS A 17 -9.93 17.40 21.41
C LYS A 17 -9.07 16.30 20.77
N LEU A 18 -9.65 15.12 20.51
CA LEU A 18 -8.92 14.02 19.86
C LEU A 18 -8.50 14.40 18.42
N ILE A 19 -9.33 15.16 17.73
CA ILE A 19 -9.02 15.66 16.38
C ILE A 19 -7.90 16.70 16.43
N ASP A 20 -7.93 17.62 17.41
CA ASP A 20 -6.89 18.65 17.58
C ASP A 20 -5.54 18.05 18.03
N GLU A 21 -5.55 16.86 18.62
CA GLU A 21 -4.36 16.10 19.06
C GLU A 21 -3.93 15.04 18.03
N ASP A 22 -4.49 15.02 16.82
CA ASP A 22 -4.25 14.04 15.74
C ASP A 22 -4.38 12.57 16.16
N THR A 23 -5.21 12.30 17.17
CA THR A 23 -5.46 10.94 17.69
C THR A 23 -6.71 10.32 17.04
N TYR A 24 -6.69 10.20 15.71
CA TYR A 24 -7.85 9.83 14.90
C TYR A 24 -8.33 8.41 15.13
N THR A 25 -7.47 7.46 15.43
CA THR A 25 -7.84 6.06 15.74
C THR A 25 -8.72 5.99 16.99
N GLU A 26 -8.37 6.76 18.05
CA GLU A 26 -9.19 6.84 19.25
C GLU A 26 -10.52 7.57 18.96
N CYS A 27 -10.48 8.58 18.10
CA CYS A 27 -11.65 9.33 17.66
C CYS A 27 -12.64 8.42 16.92
N MET A 28 -12.18 7.63 15.95
CA MET A 28 -13.01 6.67 15.23
C MET A 28 -13.62 5.64 16.19
N THR A 29 -12.81 5.03 17.06
CA THR A 29 -13.27 4.05 18.06
C THR A 29 -14.35 4.63 18.97
N ALA A 30 -14.18 5.89 19.43
CA ALA A 30 -15.15 6.56 20.28
C ALA A 30 -16.47 6.80 19.55
N LEU A 31 -16.44 7.28 18.30
CA LEU A 31 -17.63 7.55 17.49
C LEU A 31 -18.33 6.25 17.06
N GLU A 32 -17.60 5.21 16.74
CA GLU A 32 -18.16 3.89 16.40
C GLU A 32 -18.81 3.17 17.60
N SER A 33 -18.43 3.54 18.82
CA SER A 33 -19.08 3.02 20.03
C SER A 33 -20.53 3.53 20.22
N ILE A 34 -20.95 4.56 19.47
CA ILE A 34 -22.33 5.07 19.52
C ILE A 34 -23.25 4.07 18.81
N PRO A 35 -24.36 3.64 19.45
CA PRO A 35 -25.33 2.77 18.80
C PRO A 35 -25.83 3.33 17.47
N MET A 36 -26.03 2.46 16.48
CA MET A 36 -26.38 2.86 15.12
C MET A 36 -27.64 3.74 15.05
N GLU A 37 -28.62 3.40 15.85
CA GLU A 37 -29.91 4.10 15.97
C GLU A 37 -29.80 5.49 16.63
N GLU A 38 -28.69 5.78 17.33
CA GLU A 38 -28.42 7.07 17.95
C GLU A 38 -27.52 7.98 17.09
N ARG A 39 -27.04 7.48 15.94
CA ARG A 39 -26.16 8.23 15.04
C ARG A 39 -26.98 9.15 14.15
N ASP A 40 -26.94 10.44 14.43
CA ASP A 40 -27.49 11.49 13.59
C ASP A 40 -26.44 12.07 12.62
N TYR A 41 -26.82 13.07 11.83
CA TYR A 41 -25.93 13.76 10.87
C TYR A 41 -24.61 14.19 11.52
N GLN A 42 -24.63 14.73 12.75
CA GLN A 42 -23.42 15.22 13.40
C GLN A 42 -22.45 14.09 13.72
N VAL A 43 -22.95 12.96 14.19
CA VAL A 43 -22.13 11.75 14.47
C VAL A 43 -21.49 11.23 13.19
N TRP A 44 -22.31 11.06 12.15
CA TRP A 44 -21.81 10.58 10.85
C TRP A 44 -20.80 11.55 10.21
N TYR A 45 -21.06 12.86 10.29
CA TYR A 45 -20.13 13.86 9.81
C TYR A 45 -18.77 13.81 10.53
N GLN A 46 -18.77 13.72 11.87
CA GLN A 46 -17.53 13.62 12.64
C GLN A 46 -16.79 12.31 12.39
N LEU A 47 -17.50 11.21 12.20
CA LEU A 47 -16.90 9.94 11.85
C LEU A 47 -16.24 10.00 10.47
N ALA A 48 -16.90 10.56 9.47
CA ALA A 48 -16.32 10.79 8.16
C ALA A 48 -15.06 11.68 8.22
N ARG A 49 -15.11 12.76 9.03
CA ARG A 49 -13.97 13.66 9.28
C ARG A 49 -12.79 12.92 9.90
N ALA A 50 -13.05 12.06 10.88
CA ALA A 50 -11.99 11.30 11.53
C ALA A 50 -11.31 10.32 10.55
N TYR A 51 -12.09 9.63 9.71
CA TYR A 51 -11.56 8.77 8.65
C TYR A 51 -10.73 9.53 7.64
N GLN A 52 -11.18 10.71 7.19
CA GLN A 52 -10.41 11.54 6.25
C GLN A 52 -9.10 12.02 6.85
N ASN A 53 -9.16 12.60 8.04
CA ASN A 53 -7.97 13.14 8.68
C ASN A 53 -6.94 12.04 8.93
N PHE A 54 -7.40 10.85 9.35
CA PHE A 54 -6.52 9.68 9.48
C PHE A 54 -5.90 9.28 8.15
N ALA A 55 -6.67 9.26 7.06
CA ALA A 55 -6.17 8.92 5.72
C ALA A 55 -5.12 9.91 5.20
N ILE A 56 -5.27 11.21 5.50
CA ILE A 56 -4.44 12.29 4.95
C ILE A 56 -3.23 12.58 5.83
N VAL A 57 -3.42 12.62 7.16
CA VAL A 57 -2.40 13.05 8.13
C VAL A 57 -1.77 11.85 8.86
N GLY A 58 -2.55 10.80 9.14
CA GLY A 58 -2.15 9.73 10.05
C GLY A 58 -2.18 10.17 11.52
N ASN A 59 -1.76 9.30 12.44
CA ASN A 59 -1.75 9.60 13.88
C ASN A 59 -0.45 10.24 14.40
N ASP A 60 0.58 10.42 13.56
CA ASP A 60 1.92 10.81 14.00
C ASP A 60 2.67 11.70 13.01
N ASP A 61 1.96 12.49 12.22
CA ASP A 61 2.48 13.38 11.15
C ASP A 61 3.24 12.65 10.01
N LYS A 62 3.27 11.32 10.00
CA LYS A 62 3.93 10.54 8.95
C LYS A 62 3.04 10.26 7.74
N GLY A 63 1.77 10.56 7.88
CA GLY A 63 0.76 10.23 6.89
C GLY A 63 0.40 8.73 6.88
N THR A 64 -0.62 8.39 6.13
CA THR A 64 -1.04 7.01 5.90
C THR A 64 -0.68 6.63 4.47
N PRO A 65 -0.06 5.45 4.20
CA PRO A 65 0.22 5.02 2.84
C PRO A 65 -1.02 5.08 1.95
N SER A 66 -0.90 5.54 0.71
CA SER A 66 -2.02 5.82 -0.21
C SER A 66 -3.03 4.67 -0.33
N PHE A 67 -2.55 3.42 -0.39
CA PHE A 67 -3.40 2.23 -0.43
C PHE A 67 -4.38 2.12 0.77
N ILE A 68 -3.91 2.45 1.95
CA ILE A 68 -4.72 2.42 3.19
C ILE A 68 -5.52 3.72 3.29
N GLY A 69 -4.93 4.84 2.88
CA GLY A 69 -5.59 6.13 2.80
C GLY A 69 -6.83 6.08 1.94
N ASP A 70 -6.75 5.51 0.74
CA ASP A 70 -7.87 5.34 -0.18
C ASP A 70 -9.04 4.57 0.44
N LYS A 71 -8.76 3.49 1.17
CA LYS A 71 -9.82 2.73 1.89
C LYS A 71 -10.60 3.61 2.86
N PHE A 72 -9.91 4.48 3.59
CA PHE A 72 -10.58 5.38 4.56
C PHE A 72 -11.25 6.56 3.91
N LEU A 73 -10.68 7.09 2.82
CA LEU A 73 -11.33 8.11 2.01
C LEU A 73 -12.63 7.57 1.41
N LEU A 74 -12.61 6.37 0.83
CA LEU A 74 -13.81 5.70 0.33
C LEU A 74 -14.85 5.47 1.43
N LYS A 75 -14.42 4.99 2.61
CA LYS A 75 -15.32 4.81 3.77
C LYS A 75 -15.92 6.14 4.23
N SER A 76 -15.14 7.22 4.24
CA SER A 76 -15.62 8.57 4.52
C SER A 76 -16.67 9.03 3.50
N ILE A 77 -16.42 8.79 2.21
CA ILE A 77 -17.35 9.12 1.11
C ILE A 77 -18.68 8.36 1.29
N ASP A 78 -18.64 7.08 1.63
CA ASP A 78 -19.83 6.27 1.86
C ASP A 78 -20.66 6.78 3.04
N ILE A 79 -19.98 7.12 4.14
CA ILE A 79 -20.62 7.73 5.31
C ILE A 79 -21.27 9.08 4.95
N LEU A 80 -20.56 9.96 4.25
CA LEU A 80 -21.10 11.26 3.81
C LEU A 80 -22.29 11.07 2.87
N ASN A 81 -22.23 10.09 1.96
CA ASN A 81 -23.33 9.77 1.05
C ASN A 81 -24.57 9.25 1.81
N SER A 82 -24.41 8.50 2.90
CA SER A 82 -25.53 8.02 3.70
C SER A 82 -26.36 9.16 4.31
N VAL A 83 -25.72 10.30 4.60
CA VAL A 83 -26.37 11.52 5.15
C VAL A 83 -26.50 12.65 4.13
N ARG A 84 -26.36 12.34 2.83
CA ARG A 84 -26.40 13.33 1.74
C ARG A 84 -27.64 14.21 1.75
N LYS A 85 -28.81 13.67 2.14
CA LYS A 85 -30.06 14.45 2.17
C LYS A 85 -29.97 15.65 3.11
N GLU A 86 -29.26 15.50 4.22
CA GLU A 86 -29.08 16.54 5.24
C GLU A 86 -27.84 17.40 4.97
N GLY A 87 -26.84 16.86 4.28
CA GLY A 87 -25.52 17.45 4.09
C GLY A 87 -25.33 18.25 2.81
N LYS A 88 -25.94 17.84 1.68
CA LYS A 88 -25.64 18.36 0.33
C LYS A 88 -25.72 19.90 0.16
N ASP A 89 -26.50 20.56 0.99
CA ASP A 89 -26.69 22.01 0.97
C ASP A 89 -25.90 22.74 2.08
N LYS A 90 -24.98 22.02 2.76
CA LYS A 90 -24.09 22.56 3.79
C LYS A 90 -22.67 22.67 3.25
N ALA A 91 -21.98 23.75 3.59
CA ALA A 91 -20.62 24.00 3.15
C ALA A 91 -19.65 22.93 3.69
N GLU A 92 -19.76 22.62 4.98
CA GLU A 92 -18.90 21.63 5.63
C GLU A 92 -19.01 20.24 5.03
N TRP A 93 -20.18 19.83 4.53
CA TRP A 93 -20.35 18.53 3.86
C TRP A 93 -19.68 18.53 2.49
N ASN A 94 -19.87 19.61 1.71
CA ASN A 94 -19.24 19.74 0.40
C ASN A 94 -17.71 19.85 0.52
N MET A 95 -17.20 20.54 1.54
CA MET A 95 -15.78 20.59 1.88
C MET A 95 -15.21 19.18 2.10
N ARG A 96 -15.88 18.38 2.93
CA ARG A 96 -15.42 16.99 3.19
C ARG A 96 -15.46 16.10 1.96
N MET A 97 -16.49 16.23 1.12
CA MET A 97 -16.55 15.51 -0.15
C MET A 97 -15.43 15.96 -1.11
N ALA A 98 -15.13 17.26 -1.17
CA ALA A 98 -14.04 17.79 -1.97
C ALA A 98 -12.69 17.24 -1.52
N TYR A 99 -12.37 17.34 -0.22
CA TYR A 99 -11.11 16.78 0.30
C TYR A 99 -11.01 15.27 0.15
N ALA A 100 -12.11 14.52 0.34
CA ALA A 100 -12.08 13.08 0.16
C ALA A 100 -11.69 12.68 -1.26
N TYR A 101 -12.23 13.34 -2.27
CA TYR A 101 -11.89 13.07 -3.67
C TYR A 101 -10.56 13.69 -4.10
N GLN A 102 -10.13 14.82 -3.53
CA GLN A 102 -8.83 15.43 -3.80
C GLN A 102 -7.66 14.51 -3.43
N TYR A 103 -7.79 13.82 -2.29
CA TYR A 103 -6.75 12.93 -1.78
C TYR A 103 -6.97 11.46 -2.15
N LEU A 104 -8.09 11.13 -2.79
CA LEU A 104 -8.34 9.80 -3.33
C LEU A 104 -7.60 9.65 -4.66
N THR A 105 -6.81 8.62 -4.78
CA THR A 105 -5.93 8.40 -5.93
C THR A 105 -6.70 8.54 -7.25
N HIS A 106 -6.30 9.49 -8.09
CA HIS A 106 -6.86 9.79 -9.43
C HIS A 106 -8.35 10.12 -9.52
N GLU A 107 -8.90 10.65 -8.46
CA GLU A 107 -10.31 11.06 -8.42
C GLU A 107 -10.49 12.59 -8.30
N GLU A 108 -9.43 13.37 -8.62
CA GLU A 108 -9.39 14.83 -8.49
C GLU A 108 -10.49 15.53 -9.29
N GLU A 109 -10.88 14.96 -10.46
CA GLU A 109 -12.00 15.48 -11.26
C GLU A 109 -13.30 15.47 -10.47
N ARG A 110 -13.49 14.50 -9.59
CA ARG A 110 -14.68 14.38 -8.75
C ARG A 110 -14.67 15.34 -7.56
N ALA A 111 -13.52 15.84 -7.14
CA ALA A 111 -13.41 16.84 -6.09
C ALA A 111 -13.93 18.21 -6.53
N ILE A 112 -13.68 18.59 -7.80
CA ILE A 112 -13.95 19.92 -8.34
C ILE A 112 -15.42 20.38 -8.17
N PRO A 113 -16.46 19.59 -8.52
CA PRO A 113 -17.84 20.04 -8.35
C PRO A 113 -18.24 20.27 -6.89
N TYR A 114 -17.68 19.51 -5.95
CA TYR A 114 -17.93 19.72 -4.52
C TYR A 114 -17.20 20.96 -4.00
N ALA A 115 -15.96 21.19 -4.40
CA ALA A 115 -15.20 22.38 -4.05
C ALA A 115 -15.86 23.67 -4.59
N LEU A 116 -16.34 23.66 -5.83
CA LEU A 116 -17.10 24.79 -6.41
C LEU A 116 -18.42 25.05 -5.67
N ARG A 117 -19.10 23.99 -5.20
CA ARG A 117 -20.32 24.15 -4.41
C ARG A 117 -20.00 24.69 -3.02
N TRP A 118 -18.93 24.24 -2.38
CA TRP A 118 -18.43 24.78 -1.13
C TRP A 118 -18.12 26.29 -1.26
N ALA A 119 -17.32 26.70 -2.26
CA ALA A 119 -17.03 28.09 -2.55
C ALA A 119 -18.29 28.95 -2.73
N LYS A 120 -19.34 28.38 -3.33
CA LYS A 120 -20.62 29.07 -3.50
C LYS A 120 -21.39 29.28 -2.17
N LEU A 121 -21.27 28.32 -1.26
CA LEU A 121 -21.94 28.33 0.05
C LEU A 121 -21.19 29.20 1.07
N GLU A 122 -19.88 29.27 0.97
CA GLU A 122 -18.99 30.09 1.80
C GLU A 122 -18.03 30.92 0.92
N PRO A 123 -18.49 32.05 0.32
CA PRO A 123 -17.69 32.82 -0.63
C PRO A 123 -16.43 33.50 -0.05
N GLU A 124 -16.36 33.65 1.26
CA GLU A 124 -15.20 34.22 1.97
C GLU A 124 -14.12 33.18 2.27
N GLU A 125 -14.38 31.89 1.99
CA GLU A 125 -13.45 30.79 2.25
C GLU A 125 -12.59 30.52 1.00
N GLU A 126 -11.31 30.91 1.08
CA GLU A 126 -10.38 30.82 -0.05
C GLU A 126 -9.94 29.35 -0.35
N ASN A 127 -9.89 28.47 0.67
CA ASN A 127 -9.43 27.08 0.52
C ASN A 127 -10.24 26.30 -0.52
N ALA A 128 -11.53 26.61 -0.68
CA ALA A 128 -12.38 25.92 -1.66
C ALA A 128 -11.89 26.10 -3.10
N LEU A 129 -11.42 27.31 -3.45
CA LEU A 129 -10.87 27.60 -4.77
C LEU A 129 -9.43 27.09 -4.92
N GLU A 130 -8.69 27.00 -3.83
CA GLU A 130 -7.37 26.38 -3.81
C GLU A 130 -7.46 24.89 -4.13
N VAL A 131 -8.40 24.15 -3.53
CA VAL A 131 -8.70 22.75 -3.88
C VAL A 131 -8.97 22.59 -5.38
N VAL A 132 -9.82 23.48 -5.97
CA VAL A 132 -10.08 23.43 -7.42
C VAL A 132 -8.81 23.62 -8.24
N LYS A 133 -7.93 24.52 -7.80
CA LYS A 133 -6.67 24.80 -8.48
C LYS A 133 -5.71 23.61 -8.40
N GLU A 134 -5.51 23.09 -7.20
CA GLU A 134 -4.62 21.93 -6.96
C GLU A 134 -5.08 20.70 -7.73
N CYS A 135 -6.38 20.38 -7.69
CA CYS A 135 -6.94 19.28 -8.49
C CYS A 135 -6.66 19.44 -9.99
N LYS A 136 -6.84 20.63 -10.54
CA LYS A 136 -6.55 20.90 -11.96
C LYS A 136 -5.06 20.76 -12.28
N GLU A 137 -4.19 21.24 -11.41
CA GLU A 137 -2.75 21.09 -11.57
C GLU A 137 -2.30 19.62 -11.57
N GLU A 138 -2.90 18.79 -10.72
CA GLU A 138 -2.60 17.35 -10.71
C GLU A 138 -3.14 16.65 -11.98
N ILE A 139 -4.35 16.98 -12.43
CA ILE A 139 -4.90 16.46 -13.69
C ILE A 139 -3.99 16.85 -14.86
N GLU A 140 -3.58 18.14 -14.96
CA GLU A 140 -2.68 18.61 -16.03
C GLU A 140 -1.30 17.91 -15.97
N LYS A 141 -0.72 17.71 -14.78
CA LYS A 141 0.54 16.97 -14.62
C LYS A 141 0.42 15.53 -15.10
N ARG A 142 -0.70 14.88 -14.77
CA ARG A 142 -1.00 13.51 -15.20
C ARG A 142 -1.12 13.43 -16.73
N GLU A 143 -1.88 14.35 -17.35
CA GLU A 143 -2.04 14.41 -18.80
C GLU A 143 -0.71 14.73 -19.54
N CYS A 144 0.15 15.58 -18.98
CA CYS A 144 1.48 15.85 -19.52
C CYS A 144 2.40 14.62 -19.48
N ARG A 145 2.35 13.81 -18.42
CA ARG A 145 3.13 12.56 -18.32
C ARG A 145 2.71 11.56 -19.40
N VAL A 146 1.42 11.41 -19.63
CA VAL A 146 0.86 10.55 -20.69
C VAL A 146 1.37 10.97 -22.08
N ASN A 147 1.43 12.28 -22.38
CA ASN A 147 1.91 12.79 -23.66
C ASN A 147 3.42 12.56 -23.89
N VAL A 148 4.23 12.54 -22.84
CA VAL A 148 5.68 12.24 -22.94
C VAL A 148 5.93 10.74 -23.15
N ALA A 149 5.08 9.88 -22.58
CA ALA A 149 5.19 8.42 -22.76
C ALA A 149 4.75 7.97 -24.16
N THR A 150 3.80 8.68 -24.81
CA THR A 150 3.30 8.35 -26.16
C THR A 150 4.23 8.77 -27.30
N GLU A 151 5.26 9.62 -27.07
CA GLU A 151 6.24 10.00 -28.08
C GLU A 151 7.45 9.04 -28.21
N LYS A 152 7.56 8.03 -27.34
CA LYS A 152 8.58 6.97 -27.50
C LYS A 152 8.08 5.89 -28.45
N VAL A 153 8.73 5.83 -29.58
CA VAL A 153 8.65 4.92 -30.73
C VAL A 153 8.12 3.52 -30.39
N ILE A 154 7.01 3.18 -31.06
CA ILE A 154 6.46 1.82 -31.14
C ILE A 154 7.38 0.98 -32.05
N ASP A 155 8.34 0.28 -31.49
CA ASP A 155 8.87 -0.93 -32.10
C ASP A 155 7.96 -2.09 -31.67
N GLN A 156 7.53 -2.91 -32.64
CA GLN A 156 6.68 -4.06 -32.41
C GLN A 156 7.48 -5.18 -31.72
N GLU A 157 7.69 -5.04 -30.42
CA GLU A 157 8.11 -6.14 -29.58
C GLU A 157 6.88 -6.70 -28.84
N THR A 158 6.84 -8.01 -28.73
CA THR A 158 5.74 -8.80 -28.16
C THR A 158 5.43 -8.35 -26.72
N ASP A 159 4.14 -8.24 -26.39
CA ASP A 159 3.61 -8.02 -25.01
C ASP A 159 3.93 -9.27 -24.11
N GLU A 160 5.11 -9.86 -24.20
CA GLU A 160 5.53 -10.92 -23.29
C GLU A 160 5.82 -10.29 -21.93
N ILE A 161 5.05 -10.72 -20.94
CA ILE A 161 5.17 -10.27 -19.56
C ILE A 161 5.98 -11.30 -18.81
N ASP A 162 7.13 -10.87 -18.29
CA ASP A 162 7.92 -11.68 -17.38
C ASP A 162 7.16 -11.87 -16.06
N GLU A 163 7.32 -13.04 -15.45
CA GLU A 163 6.74 -13.35 -14.16
C GLU A 163 7.82 -13.38 -13.08
N ASP A 164 7.73 -12.46 -12.14
CA ASP A 164 8.54 -12.44 -10.93
C ASP A 164 7.67 -12.16 -9.70
N TRP A 165 7.04 -13.20 -9.17
CA TRP A 165 6.10 -13.07 -8.06
C TRP A 165 6.80 -12.93 -6.71
N GLY A 166 6.56 -11.80 -6.03
CA GLY A 166 6.94 -11.56 -4.64
C GLY A 166 5.74 -11.67 -3.71
N ILE A 167 5.98 -12.11 -2.46
CA ILE A 167 4.99 -12.11 -1.39
C ILE A 167 5.60 -11.39 -0.20
N TYR A 168 4.86 -10.47 0.41
CA TYR A 168 5.29 -9.78 1.61
C TYR A 168 4.12 -9.52 2.56
N LEU A 169 4.45 -9.28 3.81
CA LEU A 169 3.52 -8.88 4.85
C LEU A 169 3.74 -7.40 5.16
N CYS A 170 2.69 -6.64 5.18
CA CYS A 170 2.70 -5.26 5.64
C CYS A 170 1.68 -5.08 6.78
N ASN A 171 1.92 -4.09 7.62
CA ASN A 171 0.90 -3.68 8.57
C ASN A 171 -0.07 -2.73 7.85
N ALA A 172 -1.28 -3.18 7.67
CA ALA A 172 -2.38 -2.32 7.29
C ALA A 172 -2.68 -1.39 8.48
N PHE A 173 -1.87 -0.34 8.66
CA PHE A 173 -1.95 0.62 9.78
C PHE A 173 -3.37 1.11 10.05
N ALA A 174 -4.18 1.11 9.04
CA ALA A 174 -5.52 1.63 9.04
C ALA A 174 -6.55 0.80 9.79
N CYS A 175 -6.44 -0.51 9.75
CA CYS A 175 -7.33 -1.41 10.50
C CYS A 175 -6.60 -2.14 11.64
N ASN A 176 -5.30 -1.86 11.80
CA ASN A 176 -4.41 -2.56 12.73
C ASN A 176 -4.39 -4.09 12.48
N LEU A 177 -4.68 -4.48 11.23
CA LEU A 177 -4.67 -5.86 10.77
C LEU A 177 -3.51 -6.06 9.78
N PRO A 178 -2.81 -7.19 9.84
CA PRO A 178 -1.80 -7.51 8.86
C PRO A 178 -2.43 -7.72 7.47
N ALA A 179 -1.71 -7.31 6.43
CA ALA A 179 -2.03 -7.61 5.05
C ALA A 179 -0.94 -8.48 4.45
N MET A 180 -1.33 -9.44 3.62
CA MET A 180 -0.42 -10.21 2.78
C MET A 180 -0.66 -9.80 1.33
N ILE A 181 0.41 -9.33 0.69
CA ILE A 181 0.37 -8.90 -0.70
C ILE A 181 1.24 -9.85 -1.52
N ARG A 182 0.67 -10.38 -2.60
CA ARG A 182 1.37 -11.09 -3.67
C ARG A 182 1.33 -10.21 -4.91
N THR A 183 2.47 -9.84 -5.45
CA THR A 183 2.58 -8.96 -6.61
C THR A 183 3.61 -9.47 -7.61
N ASN A 184 3.39 -9.19 -8.89
CA ASN A 184 4.37 -9.48 -9.93
C ASN A 184 5.37 -8.32 -10.01
N LEU A 185 6.59 -8.52 -9.49
CA LEU A 185 7.64 -7.51 -9.44
C LEU A 185 8.17 -7.11 -10.83
N ALA A 186 8.09 -8.02 -11.81
CA ALA A 186 8.55 -7.75 -13.19
C ALA A 186 7.74 -6.63 -13.87
N LEU A 187 6.52 -6.36 -13.40
CA LEU A 187 5.69 -5.29 -13.95
C LEU A 187 6.22 -3.87 -13.66
N ALA A 188 7.16 -3.72 -12.73
CA ALA A 188 7.79 -2.42 -12.47
C ALA A 188 8.57 -1.88 -13.69
N ASP A 189 9.12 -2.79 -14.50
CA ASP A 189 9.85 -2.46 -15.72
C ASP A 189 9.00 -2.62 -17.00
N PHE A 190 7.71 -2.93 -16.86
CA PHE A 190 6.80 -3.15 -17.96
C PHE A 190 6.55 -1.85 -18.73
N GLN A 191 6.96 -1.82 -20.02
CA GLN A 191 6.96 -0.60 -20.82
C GLN A 191 5.62 -0.27 -21.48
N PHE A 192 4.65 -1.21 -21.45
CA PHE A 192 3.39 -1.10 -22.17
C PHE A 192 2.19 -0.80 -21.27
N ILE A 193 2.41 -0.22 -20.10
CA ILE A 193 1.34 0.11 -19.14
C ILE A 193 0.22 0.95 -19.77
N ALA A 194 0.57 1.86 -20.68
CA ALA A 194 -0.40 2.71 -21.40
C ALA A 194 -1.40 1.91 -22.26
N ASN A 195 -1.09 0.65 -22.59
CA ASN A 195 -2.00 -0.22 -23.33
C ASN A 195 -3.08 -0.85 -22.44
N TYR A 196 -2.93 -0.77 -21.10
CA TYR A 196 -3.79 -1.39 -20.10
C TYR A 196 -4.29 -0.34 -19.11
N PRO A 197 -5.09 0.64 -19.55
CA PRO A 197 -5.45 1.79 -18.71
C PRO A 197 -6.59 1.51 -17.73
N LYS A 198 -7.13 0.32 -17.73
CA LYS A 198 -8.28 -0.05 -16.88
C LYS A 198 -7.82 -0.99 -15.78
N ARG A 199 -8.01 -0.58 -14.54
CA ARG A 199 -7.80 -1.42 -13.36
C ARG A 199 -9.08 -2.12 -12.97
N LEU A 200 -8.98 -3.41 -12.73
CA LEU A 200 -10.06 -4.23 -12.23
C LEU A 200 -9.76 -4.70 -10.83
N GLU A 201 -10.76 -4.63 -9.99
CA GLU A 201 -10.71 -5.19 -8.65
C GLU A 201 -11.88 -6.14 -8.43
N LEU A 202 -11.57 -7.40 -8.20
CA LEU A 202 -12.51 -8.37 -7.67
C LEU A 202 -12.22 -8.58 -6.18
N GLN A 203 -13.19 -8.32 -5.33
CA GLN A 203 -13.07 -8.56 -3.89
C GLN A 203 -14.02 -9.70 -3.49
N ILE A 204 -13.50 -10.68 -2.77
CA ILE A 204 -14.25 -11.84 -2.29
C ILE A 204 -14.16 -11.88 -0.78
N LEU A 205 -15.31 -11.92 -0.10
CA LEU A 205 -15.38 -11.99 1.36
C LEU A 205 -15.17 -13.43 1.83
N TYR A 206 -14.33 -13.60 2.87
CA TYR A 206 -14.18 -14.90 3.51
C TYR A 206 -15.43 -15.24 4.33
N LYS A 207 -15.77 -16.52 4.38
CA LYS A 207 -16.80 -17.04 5.29
C LYS A 207 -16.24 -17.27 6.68
N ASN A 208 -14.95 -17.63 6.75
CA ASN A 208 -14.25 -17.93 7.99
C ASN A 208 -12.86 -17.31 7.95
N ALA A 209 -12.65 -16.31 8.79
CA ALA A 209 -11.36 -15.67 8.99
C ALA A 209 -10.85 -15.90 10.42
N ASP A 210 -9.54 -15.76 10.60
CA ASP A 210 -8.89 -15.71 11.91
C ASP A 210 -8.97 -14.30 12.53
N ASP A 211 -8.43 -14.16 13.73
CA ASP A 211 -8.43 -12.88 14.48
C ASP A 211 -7.59 -11.78 13.75
N ASN A 212 -6.75 -12.13 12.80
CA ASN A 212 -5.95 -11.23 11.99
C ASN A 212 -6.62 -10.88 10.65
N GLY A 213 -7.81 -11.44 10.38
CA GLY A 213 -8.53 -11.20 9.13
C GLY A 213 -8.04 -12.04 7.94
N PHE A 214 -7.20 -13.05 8.16
CA PHE A 214 -6.81 -14.02 7.15
C PHE A 214 -7.78 -15.19 7.09
N PRO A 215 -7.89 -15.88 5.94
CA PRO A 215 -8.75 -17.05 5.85
C PRO A 215 -8.22 -18.16 6.76
N THR A 216 -9.12 -18.90 7.43
CA THR A 216 -8.72 -20.16 8.10
C THR A 216 -8.11 -21.10 7.06
N LYS A 217 -7.39 -22.15 7.54
CA LYS A 217 -6.73 -23.08 6.61
C LYS A 217 -7.72 -23.73 5.64
N GLU A 218 -8.89 -24.13 6.13
CA GLU A 218 -9.93 -24.76 5.31
C GLU A 218 -10.57 -23.76 4.34
N GLU A 219 -10.82 -22.55 4.78
CA GLU A 219 -11.30 -21.45 3.95
C GLU A 219 -10.30 -21.08 2.86
N GLY A 220 -9.01 -21.07 3.18
CA GLY A 220 -7.92 -20.77 2.26
C GLY A 220 -7.93 -21.66 1.01
N GLU A 221 -8.20 -22.97 1.16
CA GLU A 221 -8.25 -23.90 0.03
C GLU A 221 -9.36 -23.52 -0.98
N TYR A 222 -10.52 -23.08 -0.49
CA TYR A 222 -11.61 -22.61 -1.34
C TYR A 222 -11.27 -21.25 -2.00
N VAL A 223 -10.73 -20.32 -1.23
CA VAL A 223 -10.34 -19.00 -1.73
C VAL A 223 -9.27 -19.10 -2.81
N TYR A 224 -8.28 -19.98 -2.66
CA TYR A 224 -7.30 -20.26 -3.72
C TYR A 224 -7.95 -20.82 -4.98
N SER A 225 -8.92 -21.74 -4.83
CA SER A 225 -9.64 -22.28 -6.00
C SER A 225 -10.45 -21.20 -6.74
N ILE A 226 -11.03 -20.24 -6.03
CA ILE A 226 -11.71 -19.10 -6.64
C ILE A 226 -10.69 -18.20 -7.34
N GLU A 227 -9.57 -17.89 -6.68
CA GLU A 227 -8.49 -17.09 -7.25
C GLU A 227 -7.97 -17.69 -8.55
N ASP A 228 -7.66 -18.98 -8.56
CA ASP A 228 -7.17 -19.69 -9.74
C ASP A 228 -8.17 -19.61 -10.90
N ALA A 229 -9.46 -19.82 -10.64
CA ALA A 229 -10.51 -19.74 -11.67
C ALA A 229 -10.68 -18.32 -12.23
N VAL A 230 -10.54 -17.29 -11.38
CA VAL A 230 -10.61 -15.89 -11.81
C VAL A 230 -9.37 -15.51 -12.63
N VAL A 231 -8.19 -15.93 -12.19
CA VAL A 231 -6.93 -15.67 -12.90
C VAL A 231 -6.96 -16.31 -14.29
N GLU A 232 -7.45 -17.53 -14.41
CA GLU A 232 -7.62 -18.19 -15.72
C GLU A 232 -8.49 -17.37 -16.67
N ILE A 233 -9.60 -16.78 -16.20
CA ILE A 233 -10.46 -15.91 -17.02
C ILE A 233 -9.70 -14.64 -17.43
N ILE A 234 -9.00 -13.98 -16.50
CA ILE A 234 -8.22 -12.76 -16.77
C ILE A 234 -7.17 -13.02 -17.87
N GLU A 235 -6.42 -14.12 -17.74
CA GLU A 235 -5.35 -14.50 -18.68
C GLU A 235 -5.93 -14.86 -20.07
N GLN A 236 -7.07 -15.57 -20.14
CA GLN A 236 -7.74 -15.90 -21.41
C GLN A 236 -8.16 -14.66 -22.19
N HIS A 237 -8.44 -13.55 -21.50
CA HIS A 237 -8.73 -12.25 -22.12
C HIS A 237 -7.48 -11.45 -22.49
N GLY A 238 -6.29 -11.93 -22.14
CA GLY A 238 -5.02 -11.27 -22.40
C GLY A 238 -4.80 -10.02 -21.55
N ASP A 239 -5.42 -10.02 -20.38
CA ASP A 239 -5.26 -8.98 -19.37
C ASP A 239 -4.17 -9.39 -18.34
N ILE A 240 -3.70 -8.43 -17.56
CA ILE A 240 -2.52 -8.58 -16.71
C ILE A 240 -2.95 -8.71 -15.25
N LEU A 241 -2.68 -9.86 -14.62
CA LEU A 241 -2.76 -9.98 -13.17
C LEU A 241 -1.59 -9.21 -12.55
N ALA A 242 -1.89 -8.16 -11.80
CA ALA A 242 -0.87 -7.33 -11.14
C ALA A 242 -0.57 -7.78 -9.72
N GLY A 243 -1.60 -8.23 -8.99
CA GLY A 243 -1.40 -8.71 -7.64
C GLY A 243 -2.67 -9.16 -6.92
N VAL A 244 -2.47 -9.70 -5.74
CA VAL A 244 -3.52 -10.20 -4.84
C VAL A 244 -3.25 -9.72 -3.44
N VAL A 245 -4.24 -9.09 -2.83
CA VAL A 245 -4.17 -8.57 -1.45
C VAL A 245 -5.11 -9.36 -0.57
N ARG A 246 -4.60 -9.91 0.54
CA ARG A 246 -5.38 -10.58 1.59
C ARG A 246 -5.32 -9.74 2.86
N CYS A 247 -6.45 -9.18 3.25
CA CYS A 247 -6.57 -8.31 4.41
C CYS A 247 -8.04 -8.15 4.80
N ASP A 248 -8.33 -7.99 6.08
CA ASP A 248 -9.65 -7.56 6.54
C ASP A 248 -10.78 -8.48 6.03
N GLU A 249 -10.63 -9.78 6.28
CA GLU A 249 -11.59 -10.84 5.96
C GLU A 249 -11.95 -10.98 4.46
N ARG A 250 -11.02 -10.56 3.56
CA ARG A 250 -11.24 -10.64 2.12
C ARG A 250 -9.96 -10.86 1.33
N VAL A 251 -10.13 -11.38 0.13
CA VAL A 251 -9.12 -11.32 -0.91
C VAL A 251 -9.54 -10.29 -1.95
N ARG A 252 -8.59 -9.50 -2.42
CA ARG A 252 -8.73 -8.58 -3.54
C ARG A 252 -7.77 -9.00 -4.63
N ILE A 253 -8.30 -9.30 -5.82
CA ILE A 253 -7.55 -9.62 -7.02
C ILE A 253 -7.53 -8.35 -7.86
N VAL A 254 -6.33 -7.90 -8.24
CA VAL A 254 -6.12 -6.67 -9.01
C VAL A 254 -5.50 -7.04 -10.35
N SER A 255 -6.14 -6.63 -11.43
CA SER A 255 -5.66 -6.82 -12.80
C SER A 255 -5.79 -5.55 -13.62
N TYR A 256 -5.04 -5.49 -14.73
CA TYR A 256 -5.08 -4.39 -15.68
C TYR A 256 -5.49 -4.86 -17.06
N ALA A 257 -6.39 -4.12 -17.71
CA ALA A 257 -7.02 -4.46 -18.97
C ALA A 257 -6.87 -3.39 -20.05
N LYS A 258 -6.90 -3.83 -21.30
CA LYS A 258 -6.85 -2.93 -22.49
C LYS A 258 -8.14 -2.16 -22.70
N ASN A 259 -9.30 -2.76 -22.38
CA ASN A 259 -10.63 -2.22 -22.70
C ASN A 259 -11.61 -2.43 -21.55
N GLU A 260 -12.80 -1.80 -21.68
CA GLU A 260 -13.95 -2.11 -20.84
C GLU A 260 -14.39 -3.57 -21.02
N LEU A 261 -14.70 -4.22 -19.90
CA LEU A 261 -14.61 -5.64 -19.74
C LEU A 261 -15.85 -6.39 -20.19
N GLY A 262 -15.65 -7.34 -21.12
CA GLY A 262 -16.64 -8.34 -21.46
C GLY A 262 -16.72 -9.53 -20.49
N TYR A 263 -15.73 -9.77 -19.64
CA TYR A 263 -15.66 -10.97 -18.79
C TYR A 263 -16.28 -10.85 -17.39
N TYR A 264 -16.86 -9.72 -17.04
CA TYR A 264 -17.63 -9.61 -15.78
C TYR A 264 -18.75 -10.64 -15.71
N ASP A 265 -19.49 -10.83 -16.82
CA ASP A 265 -20.57 -11.82 -16.89
C ASP A 265 -20.02 -13.24 -16.73
N GLU A 266 -18.85 -13.52 -17.33
CA GLU A 266 -18.17 -14.81 -17.24
C GLU A 266 -17.70 -15.11 -15.80
N ILE A 267 -17.09 -14.13 -15.11
CA ILE A 267 -16.79 -14.26 -13.68
C ILE A 267 -18.07 -14.48 -12.87
N SER A 268 -19.12 -13.73 -13.15
CA SER A 268 -20.40 -13.85 -12.43
C SER A 268 -21.06 -15.23 -12.65
N GLU A 269 -21.01 -15.77 -13.86
CA GLU A 269 -21.49 -17.11 -14.17
C GLU A 269 -20.66 -18.17 -13.45
N MET A 270 -19.33 -18.08 -13.54
CA MET A 270 -18.39 -18.98 -12.84
C MET A 270 -18.61 -18.97 -11.34
N MET A 271 -18.75 -17.78 -10.73
CA MET A 271 -19.04 -17.66 -9.29
C MET A 271 -20.38 -18.27 -8.92
N ALA A 272 -21.43 -18.03 -9.71
CA ALA A 272 -22.77 -18.58 -9.44
C ALA A 272 -22.83 -20.12 -9.60
N GLU A 273 -22.06 -20.68 -10.52
CA GLU A 273 -22.04 -22.12 -10.76
C GLU A 273 -21.16 -22.88 -9.77
N ASN A 274 -19.96 -22.37 -9.49
CA ASN A 274 -18.96 -23.11 -8.72
C ASN A 274 -18.85 -22.65 -7.26
N PHE A 275 -19.16 -21.38 -6.96
CA PHE A 275 -18.97 -20.77 -5.65
C PHE A 275 -20.21 -19.93 -5.20
N PRO A 276 -21.44 -20.47 -5.27
CA PRO A 276 -22.68 -19.70 -5.09
C PRO A 276 -22.84 -19.08 -3.69
N ASP A 277 -22.10 -19.58 -2.72
CA ASP A 277 -22.19 -19.13 -1.34
C ASP A 277 -21.19 -18.01 -0.99
N TYR A 278 -20.36 -17.56 -1.96
CA TYR A 278 -19.40 -16.49 -1.74
C TYR A 278 -19.94 -15.13 -2.16
N ALA A 279 -19.86 -14.17 -1.24
CA ALA A 279 -20.15 -12.78 -1.57
C ALA A 279 -18.92 -12.14 -2.21
N TYR A 280 -19.13 -11.43 -3.30
CA TYR A 280 -18.06 -10.72 -4.01
C TYR A 280 -18.55 -9.38 -4.55
N THR A 281 -17.59 -8.49 -4.82
CA THR A 281 -17.80 -7.23 -5.52
C THR A 281 -16.80 -7.10 -6.65
N PHE A 282 -17.21 -6.46 -7.73
CA PHE A 282 -16.36 -6.20 -8.89
C PHE A 282 -16.41 -4.72 -9.23
N ALA A 283 -15.26 -4.10 -9.41
CA ALA A 283 -15.15 -2.69 -9.76
C ALA A 283 -14.12 -2.48 -10.87
N VAL A 284 -14.36 -1.48 -11.70
CA VAL A 284 -13.48 -1.05 -12.79
C VAL A 284 -13.14 0.41 -12.57
N PHE A 285 -11.85 0.74 -12.66
CA PHE A 285 -11.32 2.08 -12.48
C PHE A 285 -10.50 2.48 -13.71
N GLU A 286 -10.46 3.77 -14.01
CA GLU A 286 -9.41 4.34 -14.85
C GLU A 286 -8.13 4.43 -14.00
N ASP A 287 -7.07 3.79 -14.45
CA ASP A 287 -5.77 3.78 -13.77
C ASP A 287 -4.65 3.69 -14.82
N LYS A 288 -4.49 4.77 -15.59
CA LYS A 288 -3.59 4.83 -16.75
C LYS A 288 -2.12 4.76 -16.39
N ASP A 289 -1.78 5.24 -15.21
CA ASP A 289 -0.42 5.28 -14.71
C ASP A 289 -0.10 4.12 -13.75
N TRP A 290 -1.06 3.20 -13.59
CA TRP A 290 -0.93 2.02 -12.73
C TRP A 290 -0.63 2.36 -11.27
N ASP A 291 -1.27 3.39 -10.75
CA ASP A 291 -0.98 3.85 -9.38
C ASP A 291 -1.29 2.82 -8.31
N MET A 292 -2.35 2.03 -8.49
CA MET A 292 -2.60 0.92 -7.58
C MET A 292 -1.43 -0.06 -7.54
N TYR A 293 -0.81 -0.31 -8.70
CA TYR A 293 0.37 -1.17 -8.75
C TYR A 293 1.58 -0.51 -8.07
N PHE A 294 1.97 0.69 -8.51
CA PHE A 294 3.22 1.31 -8.07
C PHE A 294 3.21 1.81 -6.63
N HIS A 295 2.03 2.17 -6.11
CA HIS A 295 1.92 2.78 -4.78
C HIS A 295 1.25 1.90 -3.72
N ALA A 296 0.65 0.75 -4.15
CA ALA A 296 -0.06 -0.11 -3.22
C ALA A 296 0.28 -1.60 -3.32
N LEU A 297 0.68 -2.08 -4.50
CA LEU A 297 1.04 -3.48 -4.70
C LEU A 297 2.56 -3.69 -4.78
N TYR A 298 3.30 -2.73 -5.34
CA TYR A 298 4.74 -2.83 -5.41
C TYR A 298 5.33 -2.55 -4.02
N PRO A 299 6.22 -3.42 -3.55
CA PRO A 299 6.79 -3.30 -2.20
C PRO A 299 7.64 -2.03 -2.06
N ASP A 300 7.67 -1.46 -0.86
CA ASP A 300 8.68 -0.50 -0.50
C ASP A 300 10.07 -1.17 -0.37
N ARG A 301 11.11 -0.39 -0.05
CA ARG A 301 12.47 -0.91 0.05
C ARG A 301 12.64 -1.99 1.13
N TYR A 302 11.90 -1.90 2.23
CA TYR A 302 11.98 -2.87 3.32
C TYR A 302 11.21 -4.15 2.98
N GLU A 303 10.02 -4.00 2.42
CA GLU A 303 9.18 -5.11 1.97
C GLU A 303 9.87 -5.86 0.81
N TYR A 304 10.48 -5.12 -0.13
CA TYR A 304 11.28 -5.72 -1.20
C TYR A 304 12.45 -6.52 -0.65
N GLN A 305 13.17 -5.97 0.33
CA GLN A 305 14.27 -6.67 0.98
C GLN A 305 13.80 -7.91 1.73
N SER A 306 12.62 -7.86 2.38
CA SER A 306 12.03 -9.04 3.02
C SER A 306 11.68 -10.15 2.02
N ILE A 307 11.20 -9.80 0.81
CA ILE A 307 11.01 -10.76 -0.28
C ILE A 307 12.35 -11.42 -0.64
N MET A 308 13.42 -10.64 -0.79
CA MET A 308 14.75 -11.16 -1.12
C MET A 308 15.30 -12.05 0.01
N ASN A 309 15.11 -11.64 1.28
CA ASN A 309 15.49 -12.43 2.44
C ASN A 309 14.78 -13.78 2.45
N MET A 310 13.47 -13.80 2.24
CA MET A 310 12.67 -15.02 2.20
C MET A 310 13.14 -15.97 1.09
N ARG A 311 13.37 -15.45 -0.12
CA ARG A 311 13.88 -16.24 -1.26
C ARG A 311 15.26 -16.85 -0.96
N LEU A 312 16.15 -16.07 -0.34
CA LEU A 312 17.47 -16.59 0.04
C LEU A 312 17.37 -17.67 1.12
N ILE A 313 16.50 -17.47 2.12
CA ILE A 313 16.26 -18.47 3.18
C ILE A 313 15.70 -19.77 2.58
N GLU A 314 14.75 -19.69 1.65
CA GLU A 314 14.19 -20.88 0.97
C GLU A 314 15.27 -21.64 0.19
N ASN A 315 16.14 -20.93 -0.51
CA ASN A 315 17.27 -21.52 -1.20
C ASN A 315 18.25 -22.21 -0.21
N ILE A 316 18.52 -21.58 0.92
CA ILE A 316 19.40 -22.13 1.96
C ILE A 316 18.75 -23.38 2.61
N LYS A 317 17.44 -23.35 2.89
CA LYS A 317 16.70 -24.45 3.51
C LYS A 317 16.76 -25.74 2.69
N SER A 318 16.92 -25.64 1.37
CA SER A 318 17.06 -26.82 0.52
C SER A 318 18.35 -27.58 0.77
N ASP A 319 19.39 -26.90 1.25
CA ASP A 319 20.75 -27.46 1.37
C ASP A 319 21.31 -27.47 2.82
N SER A 320 20.62 -26.86 3.78
CA SER A 320 21.13 -26.60 5.12
C SER A 320 20.05 -26.60 6.20
N ASP A 321 20.42 -26.94 7.43
CA ASP A 321 19.54 -26.77 8.59
C ASP A 321 19.37 -25.28 8.92
N SER A 322 18.16 -24.75 8.70
CA SER A 322 17.84 -23.34 8.91
C SER A 322 17.68 -22.92 10.37
N MET A 323 17.54 -23.89 11.30
CA MET A 323 17.32 -23.62 12.73
C MET A 323 18.62 -23.43 13.51
N VAL A 324 19.76 -23.69 12.88
CA VAL A 324 21.08 -23.56 13.54
C VAL A 324 21.58 -22.14 13.38
N PRO A 325 21.82 -21.39 14.48
CA PRO A 325 22.48 -20.08 14.43
C PRO A 325 23.84 -20.17 13.75
N ARG A 326 24.14 -19.16 12.93
CA ARG A 326 25.39 -19.10 12.16
C ARG A 326 25.80 -17.65 11.93
N VAL A 327 27.04 -17.46 11.54
CA VAL A 327 27.48 -16.13 11.13
C VAL A 327 26.77 -15.76 9.84
N LEU A 328 25.94 -14.70 9.91
CA LEU A 328 25.34 -14.02 8.76
C LEU A 328 26.31 -12.93 8.32
N GLU A 329 26.67 -12.93 7.05
CA GLU A 329 27.62 -12.02 6.42
C GLU A 329 26.82 -10.95 5.68
N HIS A 330 26.91 -9.68 6.09
CA HIS A 330 26.21 -8.58 5.46
C HIS A 330 27.18 -7.72 4.66
N CYS A 331 26.83 -7.47 3.41
CA CYS A 331 27.59 -6.63 2.48
C CYS A 331 26.96 -5.24 2.41
N LEU A 332 27.79 -4.22 2.60
CA LEU A 332 27.38 -2.81 2.55
C LEU A 332 28.35 -2.04 1.65
N LEU A 333 27.84 -1.03 0.99
CA LEU A 333 28.56 -0.18 0.07
C LEU A 333 28.57 1.24 0.59
N PHE A 334 29.69 1.95 0.52
CA PHE A 334 29.83 3.33 1.01
C PHE A 334 30.51 4.22 -0.02
N LYS A 335 30.19 5.52 0.03
CA LYS A 335 30.82 6.53 -0.84
C LYS A 335 32.31 6.65 -0.58
N THR A 336 32.73 6.46 0.66
CA THR A 336 34.14 6.57 1.07
C THR A 336 34.50 5.55 2.14
N GLU A 337 35.81 5.24 2.26
CA GLU A 337 36.34 4.42 3.35
C GLU A 337 36.00 5.03 4.74
N GLU A 338 36.04 6.36 4.87
CA GLU A 338 35.77 7.07 6.13
C GLU A 338 34.32 6.81 6.58
N ASN A 339 33.36 6.84 5.66
CA ASN A 339 31.95 6.53 5.92
C ASN A 339 31.80 5.07 6.39
N GLY A 340 32.43 4.13 5.70
CA GLY A 340 32.38 2.70 6.04
C GLY A 340 33.03 2.39 7.41
N GLU A 341 34.14 3.01 7.75
CA GLU A 341 34.79 2.83 9.05
C GLU A 341 33.97 3.50 10.18
N ALA A 342 33.31 4.63 9.94
CA ALA A 342 32.42 5.26 10.90
C ALA A 342 31.18 4.38 11.16
N PHE A 343 30.58 3.83 10.12
CA PHE A 343 29.50 2.84 10.22
C PHE A 343 29.96 1.61 11.00
N LEU A 344 31.13 1.04 10.66
CA LEU A 344 31.70 -0.13 11.35
C LEU A 344 31.85 0.12 12.85
N ALA A 345 32.38 1.27 13.24
CA ALA A 345 32.54 1.63 14.65
C ALA A 345 31.17 1.61 15.38
N LYS A 346 30.09 1.99 14.71
CA LYS A 346 28.75 1.99 15.27
C LYS A 346 28.18 0.58 15.42
N VAL A 347 28.23 -0.25 14.39
CA VAL A 347 27.66 -1.62 14.45
C VAL A 347 28.47 -2.57 15.34
N MET A 348 29.73 -2.27 15.61
CA MET A 348 30.54 -3.03 16.60
C MET A 348 29.96 -2.94 18.01
N GLU A 349 29.22 -1.87 18.34
CA GLU A 349 28.48 -1.76 19.61
C GLU A 349 27.39 -2.83 19.71
N ASP A 350 26.84 -3.28 18.57
CA ASP A 350 25.81 -4.30 18.45
C ASP A 350 26.38 -5.70 18.15
N SER A 351 27.66 -5.91 18.46
CA SER A 351 28.38 -7.20 18.34
C SER A 351 28.67 -7.66 16.91
N PHE A 352 28.52 -6.80 15.90
CA PHE A 352 29.04 -7.11 14.57
C PHE A 352 30.57 -7.06 14.55
N ILE A 353 31.16 -7.89 13.71
CA ILE A 353 32.61 -7.90 13.47
C ILE A 353 32.90 -7.60 12.01
N LYS A 354 34.01 -6.93 11.73
CA LYS A 354 34.51 -6.77 10.37
C LYS A 354 35.04 -8.09 9.84
N LEU A 355 34.53 -8.52 8.70
CA LEU A 355 35.00 -9.70 7.99
C LEU A 355 35.99 -9.31 6.89
N SER A 356 35.62 -8.34 6.06
CA SER A 356 36.49 -7.79 5.02
C SER A 356 36.10 -6.37 4.65
N SER A 357 36.99 -5.67 3.95
CA SER A 357 36.67 -4.41 3.23
C SER A 357 37.58 -4.26 2.02
N GLU A 358 37.08 -3.61 0.98
CA GLU A 358 37.81 -3.35 -0.25
C GLU A 358 37.40 -2.01 -0.84
N ASP A 359 38.40 -1.24 -1.32
CA ASP A 359 38.16 -0.04 -2.08
C ASP A 359 38.27 -0.37 -3.58
N LEU A 360 37.15 -0.31 -4.27
CA LEU A 360 36.98 -0.65 -5.68
C LEU A 360 36.94 0.58 -6.60
N SER A 361 37.36 1.76 -6.12
CA SER A 361 37.37 3.02 -6.89
C SER A 361 38.11 2.93 -8.24
N ASN A 362 39.06 2.00 -8.34
CA ASN A 362 39.83 1.75 -9.56
C ASN A 362 39.25 0.67 -10.48
N ASN A 363 38.14 0.05 -10.11
CA ASN A 363 37.48 -0.95 -10.93
C ASN A 363 36.48 -0.26 -11.91
N GLU A 364 36.61 -0.53 -13.21
CA GLU A 364 35.77 0.10 -14.25
C GLU A 364 34.36 -0.47 -14.31
N ASP A 365 34.15 -1.66 -13.74
CA ASP A 365 32.88 -2.43 -13.81
C ASP A 365 31.95 -2.17 -12.61
N ILE A 366 32.31 -1.29 -11.67
CA ILE A 366 31.54 -1.05 -10.45
C ILE A 366 30.96 0.36 -10.42
N ASP A 367 29.81 0.48 -9.77
CA ASP A 367 29.19 1.77 -9.53
C ASP A 367 30.16 2.70 -8.77
N LYS A 368 30.53 3.80 -9.43
CA LYS A 368 31.49 4.77 -8.89
C LYS A 368 30.92 5.62 -7.75
N GLU A 369 29.62 5.52 -7.49
CA GLU A 369 29.00 6.28 -6.42
C GLU A 369 29.30 5.66 -5.05
N TYR A 370 29.39 4.31 -4.98
CA TYR A 370 29.64 3.57 -3.73
C TYR A 370 30.83 2.59 -3.87
N PRO A 371 32.04 3.08 -4.05
CA PRO A 371 33.19 2.23 -4.36
C PRO A 371 33.79 1.46 -3.17
N TYR A 372 33.44 1.82 -1.95
CA TYR A 372 33.96 1.14 -0.75
C TYR A 372 33.02 0.05 -0.28
N VAL A 373 33.47 -1.19 -0.35
CA VAL A 373 32.74 -2.38 0.07
C VAL A 373 33.16 -2.76 1.48
N LEU A 374 32.19 -2.97 2.37
CA LEU A 374 32.40 -3.45 3.73
C LEU A 374 31.56 -4.71 3.96
N VAL A 375 32.18 -5.78 4.45
CA VAL A 375 31.48 -6.99 4.86
C VAL A 375 31.63 -7.14 6.36
N ILE A 376 30.50 -7.22 7.04
CA ILE A 376 30.42 -7.46 8.48
C ILE A 376 29.70 -8.77 8.76
N GLY A 377 29.89 -9.33 9.95
CA GLY A 377 29.22 -10.59 10.33
C GLY A 377 28.83 -10.59 11.80
N ARG A 378 27.74 -11.30 12.07
CA ARG A 378 27.28 -11.61 13.43
C ARG A 378 26.60 -12.99 13.42
N GLU A 379 26.69 -13.72 14.54
CA GLU A 379 25.96 -14.96 14.72
C GLU A 379 24.50 -14.67 15.02
N ASP A 380 23.62 -15.04 14.09
CA ASP A 380 22.18 -14.80 14.18
C ASP A 380 21.39 -16.01 13.65
N ALA A 381 20.10 -16.07 14.00
CA ALA A 381 19.11 -16.97 13.41
C ALA A 381 18.32 -16.26 12.31
N PHE A 382 17.81 -17.00 11.32
CA PHE A 382 17.04 -16.42 10.21
C PHE A 382 15.71 -15.79 10.64
N GLU A 383 15.20 -16.15 11.80
CA GLU A 383 13.90 -15.66 12.29
C GLU A 383 13.84 -14.12 12.45
N ASN A 384 14.99 -13.50 12.71
CA ASN A 384 15.08 -12.03 12.93
C ASN A 384 15.75 -11.31 11.76
N ILE A 385 15.91 -11.96 10.61
CA ILE A 385 16.73 -11.41 9.52
C ILE A 385 16.17 -10.07 9.00
N ASP A 386 14.86 -9.91 8.90
CA ASP A 386 14.25 -8.68 8.40
C ASP A 386 14.57 -7.51 9.33
N GLU A 387 14.40 -7.67 10.65
CA GLU A 387 14.71 -6.62 11.64
C GLU A 387 16.19 -6.22 11.60
N ILE A 388 17.07 -7.22 11.44
CA ILE A 388 18.52 -6.98 11.36
C ILE A 388 18.87 -6.22 10.09
N VAL A 389 18.33 -6.65 8.96
CA VAL A 389 18.62 -6.06 7.66
C VAL A 389 18.04 -4.65 7.56
N TRP A 390 16.80 -4.43 8.00
CA TRP A 390 16.20 -3.08 8.02
C TRP A 390 17.01 -2.12 8.90
N TYR A 391 17.44 -2.56 10.07
CA TYR A 391 18.34 -1.77 10.93
C TYR A 391 19.65 -1.40 10.21
N LEU A 392 20.28 -2.36 9.51
CA LEU A 392 21.52 -2.11 8.76
C LEU A 392 21.29 -1.21 7.55
N MET A 393 20.13 -1.30 6.89
CA MET A 393 19.73 -0.41 5.79
C MET A 393 19.64 1.04 6.28
N ASP A 394 18.89 1.27 7.36
CA ASP A 394 18.71 2.61 7.92
C ASP A 394 20.04 3.21 8.41
N LEU A 395 20.82 2.40 9.12
CA LEU A 395 22.10 2.85 9.63
C LEU A 395 23.10 3.14 8.49
N ALA A 396 23.09 2.35 7.42
CA ALA A 396 23.97 2.61 6.27
C ALA A 396 23.69 3.96 5.63
N GLU A 397 22.42 4.34 5.47
CA GLU A 397 22.06 5.67 4.95
C GLU A 397 22.57 6.82 5.83
N GLU A 398 22.57 6.68 7.16
CA GLU A 398 23.10 7.70 8.07
C GLU A 398 24.60 7.97 7.82
N PHE A 399 25.31 7.00 7.23
CA PHE A 399 26.72 7.06 6.90
C PHE A 399 27.00 7.14 5.38
N ASP A 400 26.06 7.67 4.60
CA ASP A 400 26.18 7.76 3.12
C ASP A 400 26.54 6.42 2.48
N GLY A 401 25.84 5.36 2.86
CA GLY A 401 26.03 4.01 2.36
C GLY A 401 24.72 3.35 1.95
N GLU A 402 24.85 2.18 1.33
CA GLU A 402 23.76 1.32 0.91
C GLU A 402 23.96 -0.11 1.38
N TYR A 403 22.87 -0.77 1.73
CA TYR A 403 22.87 -2.21 2.01
C TYR A 403 22.77 -3.00 0.74
N SER A 404 23.71 -3.91 0.48
CA SER A 404 23.79 -4.68 -0.76
C SER A 404 23.21 -6.10 -0.65
N GLY A 405 23.17 -6.67 0.56
CA GLY A 405 22.64 -8.01 0.77
C GLY A 405 23.37 -8.78 1.85
N TRP A 406 22.95 -10.05 2.05
CA TRP A 406 23.57 -10.94 3.03
C TRP A 406 23.75 -12.36 2.49
N GLY A 407 24.56 -13.12 3.20
CA GLY A 407 24.76 -14.53 2.94
C GLY A 407 25.24 -15.28 4.18
N CYS A 408 25.42 -16.60 4.06
CA CYS A 408 25.98 -17.40 5.14
C CYS A 408 26.60 -18.69 4.61
N HIS A 409 27.45 -19.31 5.43
CA HIS A 409 27.94 -20.65 5.15
C HIS A 409 26.84 -21.70 5.30
N ILE A 410 26.84 -22.70 4.39
CA ILE A 410 25.95 -23.87 4.47
C ILE A 410 26.43 -24.80 5.60
N VAL A 411 25.52 -25.06 6.55
CA VAL A 411 25.73 -25.98 7.66
C VAL A 411 24.94 -27.24 7.37
N LYS A 412 25.65 -28.37 7.21
CA LYS A 412 25.06 -29.69 6.93
C LYS A 412 24.86 -30.47 8.21
#